data_818f02dd93969a26143f68b4db87b045
#
_entry.id   818f02dd93969a26143f68b4db87b045
#
_cell.length_a   1.000
_cell.length_b   1.000
_cell.length_c   1.000
_cell.angle_alpha   90.00
_cell.angle_beta   90.00
_cell.angle_gamma   90.00
#
_symmetry.space_group_name_H-M   'P 1'
#
loop_
_entity.id
_entity.type
_entity.pdbx_description
1 polymer ?
#
loop_
_entity_poly.entity_id
_entity_poly.type
_entity_poly.pdbx_seq_one_letter_code
_entity_poly.pdbx_strand_id
1 'polypeptide(L)'
;EKNIKILEVGPDDFVTKALFDRKDIEYTSVDIERSNATQKMDLTDLNYPDNSFDNIFCYHVLEHINDDIKAMKELYRVLKPGGWGILQVPLWSDLTFEDNKVSPEQYELVYGHPQHVRRYGRDYLDRLESVGFKVDLDKYSASLTHDFIERNGILKSEDIYLCNKPNQDSNST
;
A
#
# COMPACT_ATOMS: atom_id res chain seq x y z
N GLU A 1 17.63 15.31 16.50
CA GLU A 1 16.51 15.31 15.53
C GLU A 1 15.94 13.89 15.52
N LYS A 2 14.62 13.77 15.50
CA LYS A 2 13.93 12.47 15.51
C LYS A 2 13.90 11.95 14.08
N ASN A 3 14.50 10.79 13.80
CA ASN A 3 14.45 10.17 12.49
C ASN A 3 13.00 9.78 12.14
N ILE A 4 12.61 10.01 10.89
CA ILE A 4 11.33 9.56 10.34
C ILE A 4 11.42 8.04 10.10
N LYS A 5 10.50 7.27 10.67
CA LYS A 5 10.43 5.82 10.49
C LYS A 5 9.53 5.46 9.33
N ILE A 6 10.10 4.82 8.32
CA ILE A 6 9.38 4.40 7.11
C ILE A 6 9.35 2.88 7.01
N LEU A 7 8.15 2.35 6.74
CA LEU A 7 7.93 0.96 6.36
C LEU A 7 7.63 0.89 4.85
N GLU A 8 8.38 0.08 4.12
CA GLU A 8 8.05 -0.32 2.75
C GLU A 8 7.66 -1.80 2.73
N VAL A 9 6.51 -2.10 2.12
CA VAL A 9 6.01 -3.47 1.94
C VAL A 9 6.19 -3.88 0.49
N GLY A 10 6.84 -5.04 0.25
CA GLY A 10 7.18 -5.48 -1.09
C GLY A 10 8.19 -4.54 -1.77
N PRO A 11 9.41 -4.38 -1.21
CA PRO A 11 10.31 -3.30 -1.58
C PRO A 11 10.59 -3.26 -3.09
N ASP A 12 10.46 -2.08 -3.67
CA ASP A 12 10.82 -1.76 -5.04
C ASP A 12 12.16 -1.06 -5.08
N ASP A 13 13.05 -1.46 -6.00
CA ASP A 13 14.41 -0.93 -6.08
C ASP A 13 14.46 0.60 -6.23
N PHE A 14 13.46 1.22 -6.84
CA PHE A 14 13.41 2.66 -7.05
C PHE A 14 13.11 3.41 -5.75
N VAL A 15 12.07 3.00 -5.02
CA VAL A 15 11.67 3.62 -3.73
C VAL A 15 12.74 3.32 -2.69
N THR A 16 13.17 2.06 -2.58
CA THR A 16 14.24 1.62 -1.68
C THR A 16 15.49 2.47 -1.85
N LYS A 17 15.96 2.65 -3.08
CA LYS A 17 17.17 3.45 -3.36
C LYS A 17 17.01 4.92 -3.00
N ALA A 18 15.85 5.51 -3.23
CA ALA A 18 15.58 6.91 -2.91
C ALA A 18 15.57 7.18 -1.40
N LEU A 19 15.16 6.20 -0.59
CA LEU A 19 15.00 6.34 0.86
C LEU A 19 16.21 5.84 1.65
N PHE A 20 16.91 4.81 1.17
CA PHE A 20 17.97 4.11 1.90
C PHE A 20 19.18 5.00 2.23
N ASP A 21 19.54 5.94 1.35
CA ASP A 21 20.71 6.81 1.53
C ASP A 21 20.41 8.05 2.41
N ARG A 22 19.18 8.22 2.88
CA ARG A 22 18.76 9.36 3.70
C ARG A 22 19.11 9.15 5.18
N LYS A 23 19.96 10.04 5.72
CA LYS A 23 20.40 9.97 7.14
C LYS A 23 19.31 10.35 8.16
N ASP A 24 18.28 11.04 7.71
CA ASP A 24 17.14 11.49 8.51
C ASP A 24 15.98 10.47 8.53
N ILE A 25 16.16 9.33 7.83
CA ILE A 25 15.16 8.26 7.70
C ILE A 25 15.69 6.97 8.36
N GLU A 26 14.84 6.37 9.17
CA GLU A 26 14.98 4.99 9.64
C GLU A 26 14.11 4.11 8.73
N TYR A 27 14.74 3.54 7.71
CA TYR A 27 14.05 2.73 6.70
C TYR A 27 14.00 1.26 7.09
N THR A 28 12.82 0.67 6.94
CA THR A 28 12.56 -0.76 7.12
C THR A 28 11.72 -1.26 5.95
N SER A 29 12.07 -2.42 5.40
CA SER A 29 11.23 -3.09 4.42
C SER A 29 10.88 -4.52 4.82
N VAL A 30 9.69 -4.97 4.43
CA VAL A 30 9.18 -6.31 4.72
C VAL A 30 8.66 -6.97 3.44
N ASP A 31 8.89 -8.28 3.32
CA ASP A 31 8.32 -9.12 2.27
C ASP A 31 8.30 -10.57 2.76
N ILE A 32 7.37 -11.37 2.26
CA ILE A 32 7.28 -12.79 2.64
C ILE A 32 8.27 -13.66 1.86
N GLU A 33 8.67 -13.24 0.67
CA GLU A 33 9.50 -14.04 -0.25
C GLU A 33 10.80 -13.34 -0.68
N ARG A 34 10.77 -12.01 -0.88
CA ARG A 34 11.90 -11.27 -1.47
C ARG A 34 13.12 -11.22 -0.56
N SER A 35 14.26 -11.58 -1.11
CA SER A 35 15.54 -11.58 -0.40
C SER A 35 16.14 -10.18 -0.19
N ASN A 36 15.65 -9.16 -0.91
CA ASN A 36 16.09 -7.76 -0.79
C ASN A 36 15.36 -6.97 0.30
N ALA A 37 14.30 -7.52 0.89
CA ALA A 37 13.67 -6.92 2.06
C ALA A 37 14.58 -7.00 3.28
N THR A 38 14.56 -5.96 4.13
CA THR A 38 15.35 -5.94 5.38
C THR A 38 14.88 -7.00 6.37
N GLN A 39 13.61 -7.39 6.29
CA GLN A 39 13.02 -8.44 7.14
C GLN A 39 12.03 -9.29 6.36
N LYS A 40 12.05 -10.61 6.62
CA LYS A 40 11.04 -11.53 6.08
C LYS A 40 9.84 -11.56 7.01
N MET A 41 8.65 -11.16 6.51
CA MET A 41 7.45 -11.02 7.34
C MET A 41 6.17 -11.14 6.50
N ASP A 42 5.13 -11.72 7.10
CA ASP A 42 3.78 -11.72 6.54
C ASP A 42 3.08 -10.40 6.87
N LEU A 43 2.52 -9.72 5.86
CA LEU A 43 1.79 -8.47 6.04
C LEU A 43 0.53 -8.62 6.89
N THR A 44 -0.03 -9.83 6.98
CA THR A 44 -1.21 -10.09 7.83
C THR A 44 -0.87 -10.30 9.31
N ASP A 45 0.43 -10.30 9.68
CA ASP A 45 0.91 -10.51 11.06
C ASP A 45 2.27 -9.83 11.25
N LEU A 46 2.26 -8.50 11.27
CA LEU A 46 3.46 -7.68 11.43
C LEU A 46 3.96 -7.70 12.87
N ASN A 47 5.19 -8.18 13.07
CA ASN A 47 5.82 -8.23 14.39
C ASN A 47 6.40 -6.85 14.80
N TYR A 48 5.57 -5.81 14.74
CA TYR A 48 5.88 -4.47 15.23
C TYR A 48 4.83 -4.01 16.23
N PRO A 49 5.21 -3.21 17.24
CA PRO A 49 4.24 -2.55 18.11
C PRO A 49 3.30 -1.62 17.33
N ASP A 50 2.14 -1.34 17.93
CA ASP A 50 1.25 -0.30 17.42
C ASP A 50 1.98 1.04 17.29
N ASN A 51 1.64 1.82 16.27
CA ASN A 51 2.17 3.16 16.08
C ASN A 51 3.71 3.22 15.96
N SER A 52 4.30 2.28 15.23
CA SER A 52 5.75 2.16 15.04
C SER A 52 6.31 3.08 13.96
N PHE A 53 5.55 3.32 12.88
CA PHE A 53 6.02 3.99 11.68
C PHE A 53 5.33 5.34 11.46
N ASP A 54 6.09 6.31 10.95
CA ASP A 54 5.57 7.62 10.58
C ASP A 54 4.92 7.57 9.19
N ASN A 55 5.50 6.78 8.27
CA ASN A 55 5.00 6.61 6.91
C ASN A 55 5.07 5.15 6.44
N ILE A 56 4.18 4.79 5.50
CA ILE A 56 4.11 3.45 4.90
C ILE A 56 4.02 3.56 3.38
N PHE A 57 4.77 2.72 2.68
CA PHE A 57 4.65 2.49 1.24
C PHE A 57 4.28 1.03 0.99
N CYS A 58 3.20 0.80 0.25
CA CYS A 58 2.72 -0.52 -0.12
C CYS A 58 2.19 -0.46 -1.56
N TYR A 59 3.03 -0.87 -2.51
CA TYR A 59 2.72 -0.82 -3.94
C TYR A 59 2.58 -2.21 -4.51
N HIS A 60 1.42 -2.52 -5.11
CA HIS A 60 1.17 -3.78 -5.80
C HIS A 60 1.46 -5.02 -4.94
N VAL A 61 0.94 -5.02 -3.71
CA VAL A 61 1.07 -6.13 -2.76
C VAL A 61 -0.28 -6.69 -2.35
N LEU A 62 -1.27 -5.84 -2.07
CA LEU A 62 -2.54 -6.26 -1.48
C LEU A 62 -3.36 -7.18 -2.41
N GLU A 63 -3.19 -7.06 -3.72
CA GLU A 63 -3.82 -7.94 -4.72
C GLU A 63 -3.33 -9.39 -4.65
N HIS A 64 -2.20 -9.64 -3.99
CA HIS A 64 -1.61 -10.98 -3.79
C HIS A 64 -2.03 -11.62 -2.46
N ILE A 65 -2.65 -10.87 -1.54
CA ILE A 65 -2.92 -11.31 -0.17
C ILE A 65 -4.37 -11.77 -0.05
N ASN A 66 -4.60 -13.03 0.36
CA ASN A 66 -5.95 -13.57 0.51
C ASN A 66 -6.81 -12.77 1.49
N ASP A 67 -6.30 -12.41 2.66
CA ASP A 67 -6.99 -11.59 3.66
C ASP A 67 -6.44 -10.15 3.63
N ASP A 68 -6.81 -9.39 2.60
CA ASP A 68 -6.37 -8.01 2.41
C ASP A 68 -6.88 -7.08 3.53
N ILE A 69 -8.07 -7.33 4.06
CA ILE A 69 -8.61 -6.55 5.18
C ILE A 69 -7.75 -6.73 6.44
N LYS A 70 -7.27 -7.95 6.69
CA LYS A 70 -6.35 -8.19 7.82
C LYS A 70 -5.01 -7.48 7.58
N ALA A 71 -4.47 -7.53 6.36
CA ALA A 71 -3.26 -6.81 5.99
C ALA A 71 -3.42 -5.29 6.14
N MET A 72 -4.53 -4.72 5.66
CA MET A 72 -4.83 -3.29 5.84
C MET A 72 -4.97 -2.90 7.32
N LYS A 73 -5.56 -3.76 8.16
CA LYS A 73 -5.64 -3.54 9.62
C LYS A 73 -4.25 -3.51 10.26
N GLU A 74 -3.34 -4.38 9.85
CA GLU A 74 -1.95 -4.38 10.34
C GLU A 74 -1.22 -3.11 9.90
N LEU A 75 -1.34 -2.69 8.64
CA LEU A 75 -0.80 -1.41 8.17
C LEU A 75 -1.34 -0.23 8.98
N TYR A 76 -2.66 -0.20 9.22
CA TYR A 76 -3.28 0.83 10.06
C TYR A 76 -2.76 0.79 11.50
N ARG A 77 -2.62 -0.41 12.08
CA ARG A 77 -2.15 -0.60 13.46
C ARG A 77 -0.75 -0.06 13.65
N VAL A 78 0.17 -0.41 12.75
CA VAL A 78 1.58 -0.02 12.88
C VAL A 78 1.86 1.43 12.46
N LEU A 79 0.97 2.06 11.71
CA LEU A 79 1.06 3.49 11.37
C LEU A 79 0.73 4.34 12.60
N LYS A 80 1.51 5.39 12.86
CA LYS A 80 1.26 6.34 13.96
C LYS A 80 0.03 7.20 13.70
N PRO A 81 -0.69 7.65 14.75
CA PRO A 81 -1.65 8.75 14.61
C PRO A 81 -0.98 9.98 13.99
N GLY A 82 -1.63 10.59 13.00
CA GLY A 82 -1.07 11.67 12.18
C GLY A 82 -0.06 11.21 11.12
N GLY A 83 0.25 9.92 11.04
CA GLY A 83 1.03 9.33 9.97
C GLY A 83 0.21 9.08 8.72
N TRP A 84 0.90 8.82 7.61
CA TRP A 84 0.28 8.54 6.32
C TRP A 84 0.99 7.42 5.56
N GLY A 85 0.28 6.81 4.63
CA GLY A 85 0.84 5.83 3.72
C GLY A 85 0.30 5.99 2.31
N ILE A 86 1.06 5.51 1.32
CA ILE A 86 0.56 5.31 -0.04
C ILE A 86 0.35 3.81 -0.21
N LEU A 87 -0.92 3.42 -0.36
CA LEU A 87 -1.33 2.04 -0.55
C LEU A 87 -1.94 1.90 -1.95
N GLN A 88 -1.13 1.47 -2.89
CA GLN A 88 -1.50 1.45 -4.31
C GLN A 88 -1.74 0.03 -4.80
N VAL A 89 -2.82 -0.15 -5.56
CA VAL A 89 -3.21 -1.40 -6.22
C VAL A 89 -3.67 -1.10 -7.66
N PRO A 90 -3.55 -2.06 -8.60
CA PRO A 90 -4.10 -1.88 -9.94
C PRO A 90 -5.63 -1.94 -9.90
N LEU A 91 -6.29 -0.90 -10.41
CA LEU A 91 -7.75 -0.87 -10.52
C LEU A 91 -8.21 -1.32 -11.92
N TRP A 92 -9.25 -2.16 -11.96
CA TRP A 92 -9.76 -2.75 -13.19
C TRP A 92 -11.20 -2.34 -13.52
N SER A 93 -12.01 -2.01 -12.51
CA SER A 93 -13.45 -1.82 -12.62
C SER A 93 -13.98 -0.92 -11.51
N ASP A 94 -15.31 -0.77 -11.43
CA ASP A 94 -15.92 -0.04 -10.31
C ASP A 94 -16.01 -0.90 -9.04
N LEU A 95 -16.21 -2.23 -9.19
CA LEU A 95 -16.31 -3.16 -8.08
C LEU A 95 -15.19 -4.18 -8.10
N THR A 96 -14.66 -4.48 -6.93
CA THR A 96 -13.67 -5.54 -6.73
C THR A 96 -14.27 -6.89 -7.08
N PHE A 97 -13.55 -7.64 -7.89
CA PHE A 97 -13.87 -9.02 -8.22
C PHE A 97 -12.91 -9.98 -7.52
N GLU A 98 -13.46 -10.85 -6.70
CA GLU A 98 -12.78 -11.98 -6.06
C GLU A 98 -13.73 -13.16 -5.96
N ASP A 99 -13.26 -14.37 -6.25
CA ASP A 99 -14.05 -15.61 -6.14
C ASP A 99 -13.17 -16.72 -5.57
N ASN A 100 -13.51 -17.20 -4.39
CA ASN A 100 -12.78 -18.26 -3.69
C ASN A 100 -12.88 -19.65 -4.36
N LYS A 101 -13.66 -19.76 -5.43
CA LYS A 101 -13.76 -20.98 -6.25
C LYS A 101 -12.75 -21.02 -7.40
N VAL A 102 -12.11 -19.91 -7.70
CA VAL A 102 -11.06 -19.86 -8.73
C VAL A 102 -9.82 -20.55 -8.19
N SER A 103 -9.35 -21.56 -8.93
CA SER A 103 -8.13 -22.28 -8.53
C SER A 103 -6.87 -21.52 -8.92
N PRO A 104 -5.72 -21.75 -8.24
CA PRO A 104 -4.48 -21.04 -8.55
C PRO A 104 -4.04 -21.14 -10.01
N GLU A 105 -4.33 -22.25 -10.69
CA GLU A 105 -4.02 -22.47 -12.10
C GLU A 105 -4.82 -21.54 -13.04
N GLN A 106 -5.93 -20.98 -12.53
CA GLN A 106 -6.81 -20.07 -13.27
C GLN A 106 -6.55 -18.60 -12.97
N TYR A 107 -5.71 -18.27 -11.99
CA TYR A 107 -5.49 -16.89 -11.52
C TYR A 107 -5.06 -15.97 -12.65
N GLU A 108 -4.12 -16.37 -13.50
CA GLU A 108 -3.68 -15.54 -14.62
C GLU A 108 -4.81 -15.24 -15.60
N LEU A 109 -5.63 -16.23 -15.93
CA LEU A 109 -6.77 -16.03 -16.82
C LEU A 109 -7.84 -15.12 -16.21
N VAL A 110 -8.14 -15.31 -14.92
CA VAL A 110 -9.25 -14.62 -14.25
C VAL A 110 -8.83 -13.26 -13.72
N TYR A 111 -7.65 -13.18 -13.12
CA TYR A 111 -7.17 -11.96 -12.44
C TYR A 111 -6.08 -11.20 -13.22
N GLY A 112 -5.60 -11.76 -14.34
CA GLY A 112 -4.60 -11.12 -15.20
C GLY A 112 -3.15 -11.29 -14.76
N HIS A 113 -2.92 -12.04 -13.67
CA HIS A 113 -1.59 -12.36 -13.15
C HIS A 113 -1.64 -13.68 -12.35
N PRO A 114 -0.61 -14.55 -12.45
CA PRO A 114 -0.63 -15.90 -11.83
C PRO A 114 -0.63 -15.88 -10.29
N GLN A 115 -0.33 -14.76 -9.69
CA GLN A 115 -0.29 -14.60 -8.21
C GLN A 115 -1.35 -13.64 -7.68
N HIS A 116 -2.18 -13.04 -8.52
CA HIS A 116 -3.29 -12.22 -8.05
C HIS A 116 -4.44 -13.09 -7.56
N VAL A 117 -5.01 -12.74 -6.44
CA VAL A 117 -6.18 -13.42 -5.86
C VAL A 117 -7.47 -12.60 -6.03
N ARG A 118 -7.33 -11.38 -6.59
CA ARG A 118 -8.45 -10.47 -6.92
C ARG A 118 -8.06 -9.46 -7.98
N ARG A 119 -9.10 -8.83 -8.54
CA ARG A 119 -9.02 -7.58 -9.29
C ARG A 119 -9.72 -6.49 -8.51
N TYR A 120 -8.99 -5.50 -8.04
CA TYR A 120 -9.59 -4.37 -7.34
C TYR A 120 -10.43 -3.48 -8.26
N GLY A 121 -11.55 -3.01 -7.71
CA GLY A 121 -12.37 -1.95 -8.26
C GLY A 121 -12.19 -0.64 -7.49
N ARG A 122 -12.95 0.39 -7.87
CA ARG A 122 -12.93 1.70 -7.18
C ARG A 122 -13.44 1.62 -5.74
N ASP A 123 -14.22 0.58 -5.40
CA ASP A 123 -14.64 0.21 -4.05
C ASP A 123 -13.46 -0.20 -3.13
N TYR A 124 -12.23 -0.23 -3.65
CA TYR A 124 -11.00 -0.33 -2.86
C TYR A 124 -10.90 0.80 -1.82
N LEU A 125 -11.39 1.99 -2.15
CA LEU A 125 -11.53 3.11 -1.22
C LEU A 125 -12.32 2.70 0.03
N ASP A 126 -13.48 2.08 -0.15
CA ASP A 126 -14.35 1.65 0.96
C ASP A 126 -13.66 0.60 1.85
N ARG A 127 -12.84 -0.28 1.25
CA ARG A 127 -12.05 -1.27 2.01
C ARG A 127 -11.03 -0.59 2.90
N LEU A 128 -10.29 0.40 2.41
CA LEU A 128 -9.33 1.18 3.18
C LEU A 128 -10.00 1.96 4.32
N GLU A 129 -11.13 2.62 4.02
CA GLU A 129 -11.88 3.37 5.02
C GLU A 129 -12.51 2.46 6.08
N SER A 130 -12.91 1.23 5.72
CA SER A 130 -13.49 0.26 6.65
C SER A 130 -12.55 -0.16 7.78
N VAL A 131 -11.23 -0.02 7.59
CA VAL A 131 -10.23 -0.33 8.61
C VAL A 131 -9.77 0.88 9.41
N GLY A 132 -10.27 2.09 9.06
CA GLY A 132 -10.06 3.32 9.83
C GLY A 132 -9.20 4.39 9.13
N PHE A 133 -8.66 4.14 7.94
CA PHE A 133 -7.98 5.18 7.18
C PHE A 133 -8.94 6.29 6.76
N LYS A 134 -8.45 7.52 6.76
CA LYS A 134 -9.02 8.62 5.98
C LYS A 134 -8.24 8.68 4.68
N VAL A 135 -8.92 8.46 3.54
CA VAL A 135 -8.25 8.37 2.24
C VAL A 135 -8.47 9.64 1.43
N ASP A 136 -7.37 10.24 0.99
CA ASP A 136 -7.38 11.32 0.01
C ASP A 136 -6.90 10.78 -1.34
N LEU A 137 -7.72 10.95 -2.39
CA LEU A 137 -7.35 10.56 -3.75
C LEU A 137 -6.59 11.71 -4.41
N ASP A 138 -5.27 11.55 -4.54
CA ASP A 138 -4.44 12.55 -5.20
C ASP A 138 -4.41 12.29 -6.72
N LYS A 139 -4.90 13.28 -7.47
CA LYS A 139 -4.96 13.28 -8.93
C LYS A 139 -3.72 13.90 -9.56
N TYR A 140 -2.56 13.73 -8.94
CA TYR A 140 -1.30 14.31 -9.41
C TYR A 140 -1.03 14.04 -10.89
N SER A 141 -1.30 12.82 -11.36
CA SER A 141 -1.12 12.44 -12.77
C SER A 141 -1.93 13.32 -13.73
N ALA A 142 -3.11 13.78 -13.33
CA ALA A 142 -3.96 14.67 -14.14
C ALA A 142 -3.37 16.07 -14.30
N SER A 143 -2.49 16.52 -13.41
CA SER A 143 -1.81 17.82 -13.44
C SER A 143 -0.56 17.84 -14.33
N LEU A 144 -0.06 16.67 -14.74
CA LEU A 144 1.15 16.53 -15.53
C LEU A 144 0.91 16.84 -17.01
N THR A 145 1.94 17.35 -17.68
CA THR A 145 1.88 17.59 -19.14
C THR A 145 1.85 16.26 -19.89
N HIS A 146 1.23 16.26 -21.08
CA HIS A 146 1.18 15.09 -21.96
C HIS A 146 2.57 14.52 -22.24
N ASP A 147 3.52 15.38 -22.60
CA ASP A 147 4.91 15.00 -22.87
C ASP A 147 5.58 14.31 -21.69
N PHE A 148 5.31 14.78 -20.45
CA PHE A 148 5.89 14.17 -19.25
C PHE A 148 5.28 12.79 -18.99
N ILE A 149 3.98 12.64 -19.18
CA ILE A 149 3.24 11.39 -19.03
C ILE A 149 3.77 10.33 -20.01
N GLU A 150 3.87 10.68 -21.30
CA GLU A 150 4.35 9.74 -22.33
C GLU A 150 5.81 9.32 -22.11
N ARG A 151 6.69 10.28 -21.80
CA ARG A 151 8.13 9.99 -21.56
C ARG A 151 8.38 9.08 -20.37
N ASN A 152 7.51 9.12 -19.36
CA ASN A 152 7.69 8.39 -18.11
C ASN A 152 6.75 7.19 -17.97
N GLY A 153 5.92 6.91 -18.98
CA GLY A 153 4.99 5.77 -18.94
C GLY A 153 3.91 5.88 -17.85
N ILE A 154 3.53 7.12 -17.46
CA ILE A 154 2.57 7.35 -16.38
C ILE A 154 1.15 7.13 -16.90
N LEU A 155 0.31 6.44 -16.14
CA LEU A 155 -1.10 6.30 -16.42
C LEU A 155 -1.86 7.56 -15.98
N LYS A 156 -2.36 8.34 -16.94
CA LYS A 156 -3.05 9.62 -16.67
C LYS A 156 -4.30 9.50 -15.79
N SER A 157 -4.90 8.33 -15.73
CA SER A 157 -6.13 8.06 -14.97
C SER A 157 -5.87 7.40 -13.62
N GLU A 158 -4.62 7.24 -13.22
CA GLU A 158 -4.27 6.60 -11.96
C GLU A 158 -4.26 7.63 -10.83
N ASP A 159 -5.20 7.45 -9.88
CA ASP A 159 -5.25 8.24 -8.66
C ASP A 159 -4.31 7.60 -7.61
N ILE A 160 -3.62 8.43 -6.82
CA ILE A 160 -2.78 7.95 -5.71
C ILE A 160 -3.64 7.87 -4.45
N TYR A 161 -3.67 6.71 -3.81
CA TYR A 161 -4.39 6.48 -2.56
C TYR A 161 -3.53 6.90 -1.38
N LEU A 162 -3.68 8.16 -0.94
CA LEU A 162 -3.02 8.69 0.25
C LEU A 162 -3.86 8.39 1.49
N CYS A 163 -3.41 7.39 2.26
CA CYS A 163 -4.10 6.86 3.42
C CYS A 163 -3.58 7.50 4.70
N ASN A 164 -4.41 8.26 5.39
CA ASN A 164 -4.05 8.96 6.62
C ASN A 164 -4.63 8.25 7.84
N LYS A 165 -3.83 8.08 8.91
CA LYS A 165 -4.35 7.68 10.21
C LYS A 165 -4.70 8.93 11.00
N PRO A 166 -5.99 9.18 11.33
CA PRO A 166 -6.39 10.34 12.09
C PRO A 166 -5.62 10.46 13.42
N ASN A 167 -5.35 11.68 13.87
CA ASN A 167 -4.87 11.88 15.22
C ASN A 167 -5.91 11.33 16.21
N GLN A 168 -5.47 10.69 17.27
CA GLN A 168 -6.36 10.41 18.39
C GLN A 168 -6.79 11.75 18.95
N ASP A 169 -8.06 12.12 18.75
CA ASP A 169 -8.60 13.33 19.37
C ASP A 169 -8.37 13.24 20.88
N SER A 170 -7.77 14.27 21.43
CA SER A 170 -7.60 14.48 22.88
C SER A 170 -8.96 14.83 23.55
N ASN A 171 -10.04 14.31 23.01
CA ASN A 171 -11.41 14.48 23.52
C ASN A 171 -11.90 13.17 24.13
N SER A 172 -11.38 12.89 25.32
CA SER A 172 -12.00 12.00 26.29
C SER A 172 -11.79 12.65 27.65
N THR A 173 -12.58 13.69 27.90
CA THR A 173 -12.87 14.17 29.26
C THR A 173 -14.35 14.20 29.45
#